data_4f6f493430cb71856e7bbfb9b313c18b
#
_entry.id   4f6f493430cb71856e7bbfb9b313c18b
#
_cell.length_a   1.000
_cell.length_b   1.000
_cell.length_c   1.000
_cell.angle_alpha   90.00
_cell.angle_beta   90.00
_cell.angle_gamma   90.00
#
_symmetry.space_group_name_H-M   'P 1'
#
loop_
_entity.id
_entity.type
_entity.pdbx_description
1 polymer ?
#
loop_
_entity_poly.entity_id
_entity_poly.type
_entity_poly.pdbx_seq_one_letter_code
_entity_poly.pdbx_strand_id
1 'polypeptide(L)'
;MAVCVEGTESLSAQENRRKMPGLAEEGEALRWEYAYLIVLCVYTAAVLLPGTVLCQSSPVSDSLLKAVRYSCYAAAVVKICHDVRTPKGLAATAILMAAGGLTAFCSGDRSILFIFIMMTAAAGTDAQRMLKCIFTVRTLILLITVLLTEAGVTEDYLFDATDRVRHSLGFTWTMLAPTVFLFVVMCYVNIRRERMTLVEVLLIGAVNIWLYEMTNTRSVMLVCMVYIVWTFLMGLRLRAKKRSTAGKEMPAQRPRRNWRMVLTAVPTLCCITAIALHACYSPLNPVREFLNRKLSGRLKLGYTAMGRYGITWFGQPITWIGWSRRRVESLYNYVDSSYLQILLNMGIVMLCVIVFLYSYMIFRAVLENNLYMVLTLIMICVLCMVEPRLAQPEFNPFLLLAFADDSRNSEVSGREQYLPRTWCGMNSQKS
;
A
#
# COMPACT_ATOMS: atom_id res chain seq x y z
N MET A 1 -9.13 68.44 21.15
CA MET A 1 -9.89 67.42 20.36
C MET A 1 -8.93 66.62 19.50
N ALA A 2 -7.89 65.96 20.08
CA ALA A 2 -6.83 65.28 19.37
C ALA A 2 -6.23 64.09 20.18
N VAL A 3 -7.02 63.38 21.01
CA VAL A 3 -6.49 62.31 21.89
C VAL A 3 -7.26 60.98 21.66
N CYS A 4 -8.24 60.89 20.73
CA CYS A 4 -9.06 59.69 20.53
C CYS A 4 -8.76 58.87 19.22
N VAL A 5 -7.72 59.19 18.45
CA VAL A 5 -7.47 58.49 17.18
C VAL A 5 -6.34 57.45 17.27
N GLU A 6 -5.42 57.55 18.24
CA GLU A 6 -4.31 56.57 18.37
C GLU A 6 -4.70 55.21 19.00
N GLY A 7 -5.84 55.13 19.69
CA GLY A 7 -6.28 53.90 20.36
C GLY A 7 -6.92 52.86 19.44
N THR A 8 -7.46 53.27 18.29
CA THR A 8 -8.20 52.38 17.38
C THR A 8 -7.27 51.69 16.34
N GLU A 9 -6.16 52.30 15.95
CA GLU A 9 -5.16 51.68 15.07
C GLU A 9 -4.34 50.60 15.77
N SER A 10 -4.06 50.77 17.09
CA SER A 10 -3.32 49.75 17.85
C SER A 10 -4.17 48.50 18.14
N LEU A 11 -5.46 48.62 18.32
CA LEU A 11 -6.40 47.51 18.52
C LEU A 11 -6.62 46.71 17.24
N SER A 12 -6.77 47.36 16.08
CA SER A 12 -6.90 46.70 14.77
C SER A 12 -5.60 46.00 14.35
N ALA A 13 -4.44 46.58 14.65
CA ALA A 13 -3.13 45.95 14.42
C ALA A 13 -2.87 44.76 15.36
N GLN A 14 -3.33 44.82 16.62
CA GLN A 14 -3.26 43.70 17.56
C GLN A 14 -4.25 42.57 17.21
N GLU A 15 -5.44 42.91 16.74
CA GLU A 15 -6.44 41.95 16.30
C GLU A 15 -6.05 41.26 14.98
N ASN A 16 -5.39 41.98 14.04
CA ASN A 16 -4.78 41.41 12.85
C ASN A 16 -3.56 40.54 13.18
N ARG A 17 -2.74 40.89 14.17
CA ARG A 17 -1.64 40.02 14.63
C ARG A 17 -2.13 38.74 15.34
N ARG A 18 -3.30 38.74 15.96
CA ARG A 18 -3.93 37.53 16.54
C ARG A 18 -4.56 36.60 15.50
N LYS A 19 -4.90 37.14 14.30
CA LYS A 19 -5.42 36.32 13.16
C LYS A 19 -4.30 35.76 12.25
N MET A 20 -3.05 36.23 12.38
CA MET A 20 -1.93 35.77 11.55
C MET A 20 -1.19 34.49 12.00
N PRO A 21 -1.23 34.02 13.27
CA PRO A 21 -0.56 32.77 13.62
C PRO A 21 -1.06 31.55 12.83
N GLY A 22 -2.34 31.49 12.46
CA GLY A 22 -2.90 30.39 11.69
C GLY A 22 -2.37 30.26 10.25
N LEU A 23 -2.15 31.37 9.54
CA LEU A 23 -1.64 31.36 8.17
C LEU A 23 -0.15 30.94 8.09
N ALA A 24 0.64 31.29 9.11
CA ALA A 24 2.05 30.87 9.16
C ALA A 24 2.18 29.37 9.47
N GLU A 25 1.36 28.85 10.39
CA GLU A 25 1.30 27.42 10.73
C GLU A 25 0.77 26.57 9.56
N GLU A 26 -0.24 27.04 8.82
CA GLU A 26 -0.73 26.37 7.60
C GLU A 26 0.34 26.34 6.51
N GLY A 27 1.08 27.43 6.33
CA GLY A 27 2.19 27.49 5.38
C GLY A 27 3.33 26.54 5.74
N GLU A 28 3.64 26.40 7.01
CA GLU A 28 4.65 25.46 7.51
C GLU A 28 4.20 23.99 7.32
N ALA A 29 2.98 23.65 7.70
CA ALA A 29 2.42 22.33 7.50
C ALA A 29 2.44 21.92 6.01
N LEU A 30 2.06 22.85 5.13
CA LEU A 30 2.10 22.62 3.68
C LEU A 30 3.53 22.38 3.16
N ARG A 31 4.54 23.08 3.68
CA ARG A 31 5.95 22.85 3.33
C ARG A 31 6.41 21.45 3.71
N TRP A 32 6.07 20.98 4.91
CA TRP A 32 6.39 19.62 5.37
C TRP A 32 5.66 18.55 4.57
N GLU A 33 4.42 18.81 4.16
CA GLU A 33 3.68 17.91 3.27
C GLU A 33 4.40 17.76 1.92
N TYR A 34 4.76 18.88 1.24
CA TYR A 34 5.47 18.83 -0.04
C TYR A 34 6.86 18.20 0.10
N ALA A 35 7.59 18.51 1.16
CA ALA A 35 8.86 17.86 1.44
C ALA A 35 8.72 16.33 1.54
N TYR A 36 7.70 15.87 2.25
CA TYR A 36 7.42 14.43 2.34
C TYR A 36 7.01 13.83 0.99
N LEU A 37 6.19 14.51 0.18
CA LEU A 37 5.82 14.03 -1.15
C LEU A 37 7.05 13.88 -2.06
N ILE A 38 8.02 14.78 -1.99
CA ILE A 38 9.29 14.64 -2.71
C ILE A 38 10.05 13.41 -2.21
N VAL A 39 10.19 13.26 -0.89
CA VAL A 39 10.82 12.07 -0.27
C VAL A 39 10.12 10.79 -0.71
N LEU A 40 8.77 10.78 -0.75
CA LEU A 40 7.96 9.64 -1.20
C LEU A 40 8.20 9.30 -2.68
N CYS A 41 8.34 10.30 -3.56
CA CYS A 41 8.68 10.08 -4.97
C CYS A 41 10.06 9.42 -5.11
N VAL A 42 11.06 9.97 -4.44
CA VAL A 42 12.44 9.44 -4.45
C VAL A 42 12.48 8.03 -3.84
N TYR A 43 11.81 7.83 -2.72
CA TYR A 43 11.68 6.51 -2.07
C TYR A 43 11.03 5.49 -2.99
N THR A 44 9.90 5.85 -3.63
CA THR A 44 9.17 4.96 -4.55
C THR A 44 10.05 4.53 -5.72
N ALA A 45 10.86 5.42 -6.27
CA ALA A 45 11.84 5.09 -7.30
C ALA A 45 12.94 4.17 -6.74
N ALA A 46 13.52 4.54 -5.58
CA ALA A 46 14.64 3.82 -4.99
C ALA A 46 14.31 2.39 -4.53
N VAL A 47 13.03 2.08 -4.25
CA VAL A 47 12.60 0.71 -3.91
C VAL A 47 12.20 -0.11 -5.13
N LEU A 48 11.74 0.52 -6.22
CA LEU A 48 11.29 -0.19 -7.43
C LEU A 48 12.44 -0.49 -8.41
N LEU A 49 13.36 0.45 -8.59
CA LEU A 49 14.47 0.34 -9.54
C LEU A 49 15.36 -0.91 -9.36
N PRO A 50 15.68 -1.40 -8.13
CA PRO A 50 16.45 -2.63 -7.95
C PRO A 50 15.79 -3.88 -8.56
N GLY A 51 14.47 -3.84 -8.79
CA GLY A 51 13.73 -4.89 -9.49
C GLY A 51 13.90 -4.85 -11.02
N THR A 52 14.63 -3.90 -11.59
CA THR A 52 14.88 -3.77 -13.02
C THR A 52 16.26 -4.31 -13.40
N VAL A 53 16.39 -4.82 -14.63
CA VAL A 53 17.66 -5.30 -15.18
C VAL A 53 18.68 -4.15 -15.29
N LEU A 54 18.22 -2.93 -15.58
CA LEU A 54 19.06 -1.73 -15.64
C LEU A 54 19.93 -1.54 -14.38
N CYS A 55 19.36 -1.82 -13.20
CA CYS A 55 20.09 -1.63 -11.95
C CYS A 55 20.92 -2.83 -11.52
N GLN A 56 20.65 -4.03 -12.07
CA GLN A 56 21.46 -5.23 -11.78
C GLN A 56 22.80 -5.24 -12.48
N SER A 57 22.94 -4.50 -13.56
CA SER A 57 24.17 -4.47 -14.37
C SER A 57 25.34 -3.73 -13.70
N SER A 58 25.10 -2.96 -12.64
CA SER A 58 26.14 -2.21 -11.94
C SER A 58 26.03 -2.35 -10.40
N PRO A 59 27.07 -2.85 -9.72
CA PRO A 59 27.11 -2.92 -8.24
C PRO A 59 27.08 -1.53 -7.58
N VAL A 60 27.53 -0.49 -8.28
CA VAL A 60 27.48 0.90 -7.80
C VAL A 60 26.04 1.39 -7.69
N SER A 61 25.15 0.98 -8.61
CA SER A 61 23.74 1.39 -8.59
C SER A 61 23.00 0.86 -7.35
N ASP A 62 23.25 -0.38 -6.93
CA ASP A 62 22.61 -0.94 -5.73
C ASP A 62 23.05 -0.22 -4.45
N SER A 63 24.34 0.07 -4.30
CA SER A 63 24.87 0.82 -3.16
C SER A 63 24.33 2.27 -3.12
N LEU A 64 24.24 2.92 -4.27
CA LEU A 64 23.66 4.27 -4.39
C LEU A 64 22.18 4.26 -4.01
N LEU A 65 21.39 3.34 -4.55
CA LEU A 65 19.97 3.23 -4.22
C LEU A 65 19.72 2.87 -2.75
N LYS A 66 20.61 2.09 -2.12
CA LYS A 66 20.60 1.88 -0.67
C LYS A 66 20.83 3.18 0.08
N ALA A 67 21.85 3.95 -0.28
CA ALA A 67 22.13 5.26 0.34
C ALA A 67 20.94 6.21 0.21
N VAL A 68 20.33 6.29 -0.98
CA VAL A 68 19.13 7.10 -1.23
C VAL A 68 17.97 6.66 -0.34
N ARG A 69 17.73 5.36 -0.18
CA ARG A 69 16.68 4.86 0.73
C ARG A 69 16.93 5.26 2.17
N TYR A 70 18.18 5.13 2.66
CA TYR A 70 18.52 5.56 4.03
C TYR A 70 18.35 7.07 4.23
N SER A 71 18.68 7.89 3.22
CA SER A 71 18.41 9.34 3.26
C SER A 71 16.91 9.65 3.33
N CYS A 72 16.08 8.90 2.59
CA CYS A 72 14.62 9.04 2.68
C CYS A 72 14.10 8.66 4.09
N TYR A 73 14.63 7.61 4.72
CA TYR A 73 14.24 7.24 6.09
C TYR A 73 14.67 8.30 7.10
N ALA A 74 15.87 8.85 6.97
CA ALA A 74 16.33 9.95 7.83
C ALA A 74 15.42 11.19 7.69
N ALA A 75 15.07 11.59 6.47
CA ALA A 75 14.13 12.68 6.22
C ALA A 75 12.73 12.40 6.81
N ALA A 76 12.24 11.16 6.69
CA ALA A 76 10.97 10.74 7.28
C ALA A 76 11.00 10.83 8.82
N VAL A 77 12.10 10.41 9.46
CA VAL A 77 12.28 10.55 10.93
C VAL A 77 12.25 12.01 11.35
N VAL A 78 12.92 12.91 10.63
CA VAL A 78 12.88 14.36 10.92
C VAL A 78 11.44 14.88 10.87
N LYS A 79 10.64 14.47 9.86
CA LYS A 79 9.21 14.84 9.79
C LYS A 79 8.43 14.27 10.96
N ILE A 80 8.63 13.02 11.34
CA ILE A 80 7.96 12.40 12.51
C ILE A 80 8.26 13.22 13.77
N CYS A 81 9.51 13.58 14.02
CA CYS A 81 9.91 14.37 15.18
C CYS A 81 9.26 15.76 15.18
N HIS A 82 9.04 16.34 13.99
CA HIS A 82 8.35 17.62 13.84
C HIS A 82 6.84 17.50 14.12
N ASP A 83 6.18 16.46 13.58
CA ASP A 83 4.71 16.34 13.58
C ASP A 83 4.16 15.74 14.88
N VAL A 84 4.94 14.94 15.62
CA VAL A 84 4.48 14.28 16.85
C VAL A 84 4.50 15.25 18.02
N ARG A 85 3.39 15.96 18.19
CA ARG A 85 3.21 16.94 19.29
C ARG A 85 2.29 16.45 20.41
N THR A 86 1.56 15.34 20.22
CA THR A 86 0.61 14.81 21.20
C THR A 86 1.16 13.57 21.91
N PRO A 87 0.93 13.40 23.24
CA PRO A 87 1.40 12.23 23.99
C PRO A 87 0.86 10.91 23.43
N LYS A 88 -0.39 10.89 22.94
CA LYS A 88 -1.02 9.71 22.33
C LYS A 88 -0.38 9.33 20.98
N GLY A 89 -0.09 10.31 20.13
CA GLY A 89 0.60 10.10 18.87
C GLY A 89 2.03 9.58 19.10
N LEU A 90 2.73 10.15 20.09
CA LEU A 90 4.07 9.69 20.48
C LEU A 90 4.04 8.22 20.95
N ALA A 91 3.10 7.87 21.83
CA ALA A 91 2.99 6.49 22.34
C ALA A 91 2.69 5.50 21.21
N ALA A 92 1.78 5.80 20.30
CA ALA A 92 1.47 4.93 19.18
C ALA A 92 2.64 4.76 18.20
N THR A 93 3.34 5.85 17.88
CA THR A 93 4.57 5.80 17.08
C THR A 93 5.64 4.96 17.77
N ALA A 94 5.86 5.17 19.07
CA ALA A 94 6.83 4.41 19.84
C ALA A 94 6.51 2.90 19.87
N ILE A 95 5.23 2.52 20.03
CA ILE A 95 4.80 1.12 20.01
C ILE A 95 5.09 0.48 18.64
N LEU A 96 4.77 1.17 17.54
CA LEU A 96 5.05 0.66 16.20
C LEU A 96 6.57 0.53 15.93
N MET A 97 7.34 1.54 16.33
CA MET A 97 8.80 1.49 16.20
C MET A 97 9.42 0.40 17.05
N ALA A 98 8.93 0.21 18.29
CA ALA A 98 9.40 -0.86 19.18
C ALA A 98 9.04 -2.25 18.59
N ALA A 99 7.82 -2.45 18.12
CA ALA A 99 7.42 -3.70 17.47
C ALA A 99 8.25 -3.99 16.21
N GLY A 100 8.43 -3.00 15.34
CA GLY A 100 9.26 -3.11 14.14
C GLY A 100 10.74 -3.35 14.46
N GLY A 101 11.28 -2.66 15.46
CA GLY A 101 12.67 -2.82 15.92
C GLY A 101 12.92 -4.20 16.53
N LEU A 102 12.02 -4.69 17.37
CA LEU A 102 12.12 -6.02 17.98
C LEU A 102 12.06 -7.13 16.91
N THR A 103 11.12 -7.01 15.96
CA THR A 103 11.04 -7.93 14.82
C THR A 103 12.31 -7.87 13.98
N ALA A 104 12.81 -6.67 13.66
CA ALA A 104 14.05 -6.51 12.89
C ALA A 104 15.27 -7.12 13.60
N PHE A 105 15.32 -7.04 14.93
CA PHE A 105 16.37 -7.67 15.74
C PHE A 105 16.27 -9.20 15.70
N CYS A 106 15.08 -9.77 15.89
CA CYS A 106 14.87 -11.22 15.94
C CYS A 106 14.95 -11.88 14.56
N SER A 107 14.40 -11.26 13.52
CA SER A 107 14.34 -11.82 12.16
C SER A 107 15.57 -11.48 11.30
N GLY A 108 16.34 -10.48 11.68
CA GLY A 108 17.39 -9.90 10.85
C GLY A 108 16.88 -9.05 9.68
N ASP A 109 15.56 -8.99 9.46
CA ASP A 109 14.91 -8.23 8.38
C ASP A 109 14.43 -6.86 8.88
N ARG A 110 15.11 -5.80 8.45
CA ARG A 110 14.82 -4.42 8.83
C ARG A 110 13.73 -3.77 7.99
N SER A 111 13.21 -4.45 6.96
CA SER A 111 12.28 -3.86 5.99
C SER A 111 11.02 -3.33 6.65
N ILE A 112 10.44 -4.07 7.61
CA ILE A 112 9.20 -3.68 8.29
C ILE A 112 9.37 -2.41 9.14
N LEU A 113 10.52 -2.24 9.80
CA LEU A 113 10.83 -1.03 10.56
C LEU A 113 10.85 0.20 9.65
N PHE A 114 11.49 0.09 8.50
CA PHE A 114 11.57 1.17 7.52
C PHE A 114 10.19 1.50 6.90
N ILE A 115 9.35 0.49 6.68
CA ILE A 115 7.96 0.69 6.25
C ILE A 115 7.20 1.50 7.32
N PHE A 116 7.35 1.16 8.59
CA PHE A 116 6.67 1.87 9.69
C PHE A 116 7.15 3.33 9.81
N ILE A 117 8.45 3.60 9.60
CA ILE A 117 8.97 4.97 9.54
C ILE A 117 8.27 5.76 8.42
N MET A 118 8.27 5.24 7.19
CA MET A 118 7.63 5.91 6.06
C MET A 118 6.12 6.08 6.24
N MET A 119 5.44 5.06 6.76
CA MET A 119 4.01 5.07 7.04
C MET A 119 3.64 6.11 8.11
N THR A 120 4.42 6.20 9.18
CA THR A 120 4.18 7.18 10.27
C THR A 120 4.43 8.60 9.79
N ALA A 121 5.46 8.81 8.97
CA ALA A 121 5.76 10.11 8.36
C ALA A 121 4.68 10.58 7.38
N ALA A 122 3.80 9.70 6.89
CA ALA A 122 2.65 10.05 6.05
C ALA A 122 1.54 10.80 6.79
N ALA A 123 1.56 10.82 8.13
CA ALA A 123 0.58 11.58 8.92
C ALA A 123 0.58 13.06 8.52
N GLY A 124 -0.60 13.67 8.43
CA GLY A 124 -0.75 15.04 7.98
C GLY A 124 -0.54 15.26 6.46
N THR A 125 -0.35 14.20 5.68
CA THR A 125 -0.19 14.28 4.22
C THR A 125 -1.46 13.79 3.51
N ASP A 126 -1.89 14.50 2.46
CA ASP A 126 -3.08 14.12 1.69
C ASP A 126 -2.85 12.80 0.92
N ALA A 127 -3.69 11.80 1.20
CA ALA A 127 -3.66 10.49 0.56
C ALA A 127 -3.83 10.57 -0.97
N GLN A 128 -4.62 11.52 -1.50
CA GLN A 128 -4.79 11.69 -2.95
C GLN A 128 -3.52 12.23 -3.62
N ARG A 129 -2.81 13.15 -2.96
CA ARG A 129 -1.51 13.64 -3.44
C ARG A 129 -0.46 12.53 -3.42
N MET A 130 -0.41 11.75 -2.33
CA MET A 130 0.47 10.57 -2.23
C MET A 130 0.19 9.56 -3.35
N LEU A 131 -1.08 9.21 -3.60
CA LEU A 131 -1.47 8.29 -4.68
C LEU A 131 -1.04 8.79 -6.06
N LYS A 132 -1.18 10.09 -6.33
CA LYS A 132 -0.73 10.70 -7.60
C LYS A 132 0.79 10.60 -7.76
N CYS A 133 1.57 10.92 -6.72
CA CYS A 133 3.02 10.79 -6.73
C CYS A 133 3.45 9.34 -7.00
N ILE A 134 2.89 8.39 -6.26
CA ILE A 134 3.18 6.96 -6.41
C ILE A 134 2.80 6.46 -7.80
N PHE A 135 1.60 6.81 -8.29
CA PHE A 135 1.12 6.47 -9.63
C PHE A 135 2.08 6.97 -10.71
N THR A 136 2.46 8.27 -10.65
CA THR A 136 3.32 8.89 -11.67
C THR A 136 4.70 8.21 -11.71
N VAL A 137 5.35 8.07 -10.55
CA VAL A 137 6.70 7.49 -10.49
C VAL A 137 6.70 6.05 -10.97
N ARG A 138 5.75 5.22 -10.50
CA ARG A 138 5.67 3.81 -10.90
C ARG A 138 5.32 3.61 -12.36
N THR A 139 4.40 4.43 -12.90
CA THR A 139 4.04 4.40 -14.31
C THR A 139 5.23 4.75 -15.18
N LEU A 140 5.99 5.79 -14.83
CA LEU A 140 7.19 6.19 -15.57
C LEU A 140 8.25 5.09 -15.56
N ILE A 141 8.55 4.50 -14.40
CA ILE A 141 9.53 3.41 -14.30
C ILE A 141 9.06 2.19 -15.11
N LEU A 142 7.81 1.79 -14.99
CA LEU A 142 7.26 0.66 -15.75
C LEU A 142 7.36 0.90 -17.26
N LEU A 143 6.90 2.07 -17.73
CA LEU A 143 6.95 2.41 -19.16
C LEU A 143 8.39 2.49 -19.69
N ILE A 144 9.28 3.20 -18.98
CA ILE A 144 10.68 3.33 -19.39
C ILE A 144 11.34 1.95 -19.44
N THR A 145 11.15 1.11 -18.43
CA THR A 145 11.76 -0.23 -18.36
C THR A 145 11.29 -1.10 -19.54
N VAL A 146 9.97 -1.16 -19.79
CA VAL A 146 9.42 -1.95 -20.90
C VAL A 146 9.88 -1.40 -22.25
N LEU A 147 9.82 -0.09 -22.47
CA LEU A 147 10.22 0.54 -23.74
C LEU A 147 11.72 0.32 -24.04
N LEU A 148 12.59 0.42 -23.03
CA LEU A 148 14.03 0.16 -23.21
C LEU A 148 14.31 -1.32 -23.54
N THR A 149 13.49 -2.22 -23.02
CA THR A 149 13.59 -3.66 -23.31
C THR A 149 13.11 -3.97 -24.72
N GLU A 150 11.97 -3.44 -25.14
CA GLU A 150 11.45 -3.56 -26.50
C GLU A 150 12.38 -2.91 -27.54
N ALA A 151 13.08 -1.84 -27.18
CA ALA A 151 14.09 -1.19 -28.00
C ALA A 151 15.43 -1.94 -28.04
N GLY A 152 15.58 -3.06 -27.32
CA GLY A 152 16.81 -3.85 -27.25
C GLY A 152 17.95 -3.20 -26.44
N VAL A 153 17.67 -2.14 -25.70
CA VAL A 153 18.67 -1.45 -24.85
C VAL A 153 18.95 -2.22 -23.55
N THR A 154 17.92 -2.88 -23.01
CA THR A 154 18.02 -3.73 -21.83
C THR A 154 17.69 -5.17 -22.19
N GLU A 155 18.38 -6.12 -21.52
CA GLU A 155 18.16 -7.54 -21.74
C GLU A 155 16.78 -7.98 -21.23
N ASP A 156 16.03 -8.69 -22.05
CA ASP A 156 14.83 -9.40 -21.63
C ASP A 156 15.20 -10.79 -21.14
N TYR A 157 14.99 -11.08 -19.87
CA TYR A 157 15.25 -12.41 -19.32
C TYR A 157 14.13 -13.36 -19.70
N LEU A 158 14.50 -14.40 -20.45
CA LEU A 158 13.62 -15.47 -20.88
C LEU A 158 13.68 -16.63 -19.90
N PHE A 159 12.52 -17.11 -19.47
CA PHE A 159 12.38 -18.25 -18.59
C PHE A 159 11.54 -19.32 -19.26
N ASP A 160 12.16 -20.47 -19.52
CA ASP A 160 11.45 -21.65 -20.02
C ASP A 160 10.63 -22.27 -18.89
N ALA A 161 9.33 -22.28 -19.04
CA ALA A 161 8.41 -22.96 -18.15
C ALA A 161 7.51 -23.88 -18.99
N THR A 162 7.76 -25.15 -18.94
CA THR A 162 7.04 -26.33 -19.44
C THR A 162 6.32 -26.23 -20.80
N ASP A 163 5.65 -25.11 -21.14
CA ASP A 163 4.88 -24.97 -22.40
C ASP A 163 5.06 -23.62 -23.11
N ARG A 164 5.67 -22.62 -22.46
CA ARG A 164 5.83 -21.25 -22.99
C ARG A 164 7.07 -20.56 -22.45
N VAL A 165 7.75 -19.83 -23.31
CA VAL A 165 8.78 -18.87 -22.93
C VAL A 165 8.09 -17.69 -22.24
N ARG A 166 8.60 -17.31 -21.07
CA ARG A 166 8.09 -16.21 -20.27
C ARG A 166 9.08 -15.05 -20.29
N HIS A 167 8.60 -13.88 -20.68
CA HIS A 167 9.38 -12.66 -20.76
C HIS A 167 9.40 -11.92 -19.43
N SER A 168 10.53 -11.34 -19.05
CA SER A 168 10.67 -10.50 -17.86
C SER A 168 10.38 -9.03 -18.13
N LEU A 169 10.35 -8.61 -19.40
CA LEU A 169 10.10 -7.24 -19.86
C LEU A 169 11.03 -6.21 -19.20
N GLY A 170 12.34 -6.55 -19.06
CA GLY A 170 13.34 -5.70 -18.46
C GLY A 170 13.34 -5.67 -16.93
N PHE A 171 12.52 -6.52 -16.30
CA PHE A 171 12.58 -6.76 -14.86
C PHE A 171 13.40 -8.02 -14.53
N THR A 172 13.77 -8.18 -13.29
CA THR A 172 14.59 -9.31 -12.84
C THR A 172 13.84 -10.63 -12.78
N TRP A 173 12.49 -10.57 -12.82
CA TRP A 173 11.60 -11.72 -12.78
C TRP A 173 10.29 -11.45 -13.53
N THR A 174 9.73 -12.48 -14.15
CA THR A 174 8.54 -12.38 -15.03
C THR A 174 7.28 -11.84 -14.36
N MET A 175 7.11 -12.01 -13.04
CA MET A 175 5.94 -11.53 -12.31
C MET A 175 6.01 -10.05 -11.92
N LEU A 176 7.18 -9.39 -12.04
CA LEU A 176 7.36 -8.04 -11.50
C LEU A 176 6.60 -7.00 -12.31
N ALA A 177 6.75 -7.01 -13.65
CA ALA A 177 6.04 -6.08 -14.52
C ALA A 177 4.51 -6.12 -14.33
N PRO A 178 3.82 -7.28 -14.42
CA PRO A 178 2.38 -7.35 -14.20
C PRO A 178 1.97 -6.98 -12.76
N THR A 179 2.78 -7.30 -11.75
CA THR A 179 2.50 -6.90 -10.37
C THR A 179 2.58 -5.39 -10.19
N VAL A 180 3.63 -4.74 -10.70
CA VAL A 180 3.76 -3.27 -10.68
C VAL A 180 2.58 -2.64 -11.41
N PHE A 181 2.20 -3.16 -12.60
CA PHE A 181 1.05 -2.70 -13.36
C PHE A 181 -0.25 -2.79 -12.55
N LEU A 182 -0.52 -3.92 -11.89
CA LEU A 182 -1.71 -4.08 -11.04
C LEU A 182 -1.80 -2.97 -9.98
N PHE A 183 -0.71 -2.70 -9.26
CA PHE A 183 -0.71 -1.65 -8.24
C PHE A 183 -0.78 -0.23 -8.82
N VAL A 184 -0.24 0.00 -10.03
CA VAL A 184 -0.45 1.24 -10.79
C VAL A 184 -1.94 1.41 -11.13
N VAL A 185 -2.60 0.36 -11.62
CA VAL A 185 -4.05 0.37 -11.89
C VAL A 185 -4.86 0.63 -10.62
N MET A 186 -4.48 0.02 -9.48
CA MET A 186 -5.14 0.27 -8.20
C MET A 186 -5.00 1.75 -7.75
N CYS A 187 -3.82 2.35 -7.93
CA CYS A 187 -3.64 3.79 -7.68
C CYS A 187 -4.51 4.63 -8.63
N TYR A 188 -4.50 4.32 -9.93
CA TYR A 188 -5.29 5.01 -10.94
C TYR A 188 -6.78 5.00 -10.64
N VAL A 189 -7.33 3.83 -10.30
CA VAL A 189 -8.74 3.68 -9.94
C VAL A 189 -9.10 4.54 -8.71
N ASN A 190 -8.23 4.58 -7.69
CA ASN A 190 -8.46 5.40 -6.50
C ASN A 190 -8.34 6.91 -6.77
N ILE A 191 -7.59 7.32 -7.79
CA ILE A 191 -7.50 8.71 -8.24
C ILE A 191 -8.76 9.08 -9.07
N ARG A 192 -9.12 8.25 -10.06
CA ARG A 192 -10.24 8.52 -11.01
C ARG A 192 -11.60 8.27 -10.38
N ARG A 193 -11.73 7.24 -9.54
CA ARG A 193 -12.96 6.83 -8.86
C ARG A 193 -14.15 6.72 -9.83
N GLU A 194 -15.24 7.44 -9.58
CA GLU A 194 -16.45 7.44 -10.41
C GLU A 194 -16.24 8.02 -11.82
N ARG A 195 -15.10 8.67 -12.11
CA ARG A 195 -14.82 9.33 -13.40
C ARG A 195 -14.26 8.37 -14.46
N MET A 196 -14.02 7.09 -14.11
CA MET A 196 -13.54 6.10 -15.07
C MET A 196 -14.52 5.91 -16.23
N THR A 197 -13.99 5.93 -17.45
CA THR A 197 -14.70 5.68 -18.69
C THR A 197 -14.56 4.24 -19.16
N LEU A 198 -15.46 3.79 -20.05
CA LEU A 198 -15.34 2.44 -20.64
C LEU A 198 -14.05 2.29 -21.47
N VAL A 199 -13.63 3.35 -22.17
CA VAL A 199 -12.39 3.34 -22.95
C VAL A 199 -11.17 3.08 -22.08
N GLU A 200 -11.09 3.75 -20.91
CA GLU A 200 -10.02 3.52 -19.94
C GLU A 200 -9.99 2.06 -19.44
N VAL A 201 -11.17 1.49 -19.17
CA VAL A 201 -11.30 0.08 -18.74
C VAL A 201 -10.82 -0.89 -19.84
N LEU A 202 -11.22 -0.64 -21.07
CA LEU A 202 -10.82 -1.47 -22.23
C LEU A 202 -9.31 -1.36 -22.47
N LEU A 203 -8.73 -0.17 -22.40
CA LEU A 203 -7.27 0.04 -22.56
C LEU A 203 -6.48 -0.67 -21.46
N ILE A 204 -6.88 -0.51 -20.20
CA ILE A 204 -6.24 -1.21 -19.07
C ILE A 204 -6.38 -2.72 -19.24
N GLY A 205 -7.54 -3.20 -19.66
CA GLY A 205 -7.80 -4.61 -19.94
C GLY A 205 -6.90 -5.16 -21.07
N ALA A 206 -6.75 -4.41 -22.16
CA ALA A 206 -5.88 -4.79 -23.27
C ALA A 206 -4.41 -4.90 -22.86
N VAL A 207 -3.90 -3.90 -22.11
CA VAL A 207 -2.53 -3.93 -21.56
C VAL A 207 -2.35 -5.11 -20.59
N ASN A 208 -3.35 -5.40 -19.76
CA ASN A 208 -3.30 -6.53 -18.82
C ASN A 208 -3.25 -7.88 -19.55
N ILE A 209 -4.00 -8.04 -20.63
CA ILE A 209 -3.96 -9.24 -21.49
C ILE A 209 -2.60 -9.35 -22.18
N TRP A 210 -2.08 -8.27 -22.74
CA TRP A 210 -0.75 -8.27 -23.35
C TRP A 210 0.34 -8.66 -22.36
N LEU A 211 0.34 -8.08 -21.15
CA LEU A 211 1.26 -8.47 -20.08
C LEU A 211 1.13 -9.95 -19.71
N TYR A 212 -0.09 -10.50 -19.69
CA TYR A 212 -0.31 -11.91 -19.44
C TYR A 212 0.27 -12.80 -20.56
N GLU A 213 0.08 -12.46 -21.82
CA GLU A 213 0.64 -13.22 -22.95
C GLU A 213 2.17 -13.26 -22.89
N MET A 214 2.82 -12.16 -22.53
CA MET A 214 4.27 -12.06 -22.39
C MET A 214 4.79 -12.81 -21.15
N THR A 215 4.13 -12.67 -19.99
CA THR A 215 4.68 -13.11 -18.70
C THR A 215 4.08 -14.40 -18.17
N ASN A 216 2.95 -14.86 -18.70
CA ASN A 216 2.14 -16.01 -18.26
C ASN A 216 1.75 -15.92 -16.74
N THR A 217 1.45 -14.72 -16.25
CA THR A 217 1.17 -14.47 -14.82
C THR A 217 -0.34 -14.48 -14.57
N ARG A 218 -0.93 -15.68 -14.37
CA ARG A 218 -2.38 -15.91 -14.30
C ARG A 218 -3.07 -15.21 -13.11
N SER A 219 -2.48 -15.30 -11.89
CA SER A 219 -3.08 -14.76 -10.67
C SER A 219 -3.26 -13.24 -10.73
N VAL A 220 -2.21 -12.54 -11.15
CA VAL A 220 -2.22 -11.06 -11.23
C VAL A 220 -3.17 -10.60 -12.33
N MET A 221 -3.15 -11.25 -13.51
CA MET A 221 -4.05 -10.95 -14.62
C MET A 221 -5.52 -11.06 -14.19
N LEU A 222 -5.89 -12.18 -13.57
CA LEU A 222 -7.27 -12.43 -13.13
C LEU A 222 -7.73 -11.38 -12.09
N VAL A 223 -6.90 -11.10 -11.08
CA VAL A 223 -7.21 -10.11 -10.04
C VAL A 223 -7.37 -8.71 -10.66
N CYS A 224 -6.50 -8.33 -11.60
CA CYS A 224 -6.60 -7.06 -12.30
C CYS A 224 -7.92 -6.95 -13.08
N MET A 225 -8.29 -7.98 -13.86
CA MET A 225 -9.55 -7.99 -14.63
C MET A 225 -10.78 -7.89 -13.73
N VAL A 226 -10.84 -8.71 -12.68
CA VAL A 226 -11.95 -8.67 -11.70
C VAL A 226 -12.03 -7.28 -11.05
N TYR A 227 -10.90 -6.72 -10.67
CA TYR A 227 -10.82 -5.41 -10.00
C TYR A 227 -11.32 -4.27 -10.90
N ILE A 228 -10.85 -4.17 -12.15
CA ILE A 228 -11.26 -3.09 -13.06
C ILE A 228 -12.73 -3.18 -13.44
N VAL A 229 -13.23 -4.39 -13.73
CA VAL A 229 -14.65 -4.60 -14.04
C VAL A 229 -15.54 -4.25 -12.86
N TRP A 230 -15.20 -4.72 -11.66
CA TRP A 230 -15.99 -4.45 -10.46
C TRP A 230 -16.03 -2.95 -10.12
N THR A 231 -14.86 -2.30 -10.14
CA THR A 231 -14.78 -0.86 -9.84
C THR A 231 -15.55 -0.02 -10.87
N PHE A 232 -15.51 -0.41 -12.13
CA PHE A 232 -16.28 0.25 -13.19
C PHE A 232 -17.80 0.09 -12.98
N LEU A 233 -18.28 -1.13 -12.76
CA LEU A 233 -19.69 -1.41 -12.48
C LEU A 233 -20.18 -0.69 -11.22
N MET A 234 -19.36 -0.65 -10.17
CA MET A 234 -19.64 0.13 -8.96
C MET A 234 -19.75 1.62 -9.28
N GLY A 235 -18.86 2.16 -10.11
CA GLY A 235 -18.89 3.55 -10.57
C GLY A 235 -20.16 3.88 -11.36
N LEU A 236 -20.62 2.98 -12.25
CA LEU A 236 -21.88 3.14 -12.98
C LEU A 236 -23.08 3.20 -12.02
N ARG A 237 -23.14 2.28 -11.05
CA ARG A 237 -24.21 2.25 -10.03
C ARG A 237 -24.24 3.53 -9.20
N LEU A 238 -23.07 4.04 -8.79
CA LEU A 238 -22.98 5.28 -8.00
C LEU A 238 -23.42 6.50 -8.82
N ARG A 239 -23.03 6.58 -10.10
CA ARG A 239 -23.48 7.64 -11.02
C ARG A 239 -25.00 7.59 -11.26
N ALA A 240 -25.57 6.41 -11.51
CA ALA A 240 -27.00 6.21 -11.69
C ALA A 240 -27.77 6.63 -10.42
N LYS A 241 -27.31 6.26 -9.25
CA LYS A 241 -27.92 6.68 -7.98
C LYS A 241 -27.88 8.19 -7.79
N LYS A 242 -26.76 8.86 -8.07
CA LYS A 242 -26.64 10.33 -8.00
C LYS A 242 -27.60 11.03 -8.95
N ARG A 243 -27.79 10.52 -10.18
CA ARG A 243 -28.77 11.07 -11.15
C ARG A 243 -30.20 10.91 -10.67
N SER A 244 -30.55 9.76 -10.10
CA SER A 244 -31.89 9.47 -9.57
C SER A 244 -32.27 10.32 -8.35
N THR A 245 -31.27 10.80 -7.58
CA THR A 245 -31.48 11.63 -6.38
C THR A 245 -31.31 13.11 -6.64
N ALA A 246 -30.83 13.51 -7.82
CA ALA A 246 -30.76 14.91 -8.22
C ALA A 246 -32.18 15.45 -8.41
N GLY A 247 -32.68 16.30 -7.50
CA GLY A 247 -34.02 16.88 -7.50
C GLY A 247 -34.95 16.35 -6.39
N LYS A 248 -34.53 15.44 -5.54
CA LYS A 248 -35.27 15.04 -4.34
C LYS A 248 -34.52 15.50 -3.09
N GLU A 249 -35.12 16.38 -2.29
CA GLU A 249 -34.68 16.64 -0.93
C GLU A 249 -34.79 15.33 -0.17
N MET A 250 -33.64 14.64 -0.01
CA MET A 250 -33.59 13.45 0.81
C MET A 250 -33.23 13.83 2.23
N PRO A 251 -34.00 13.33 3.24
CA PRO A 251 -33.49 13.31 4.60
C PRO A 251 -32.14 12.60 4.57
N ALA A 252 -31.17 13.13 5.32
CA ALA A 252 -29.81 12.58 5.41
C ALA A 252 -29.88 11.13 5.91
N GLN A 253 -30.22 10.19 5.02
CA GLN A 253 -30.12 8.77 5.29
C GLN A 253 -28.65 8.46 5.46
N ARG A 254 -28.21 8.43 6.73
CA ARG A 254 -26.94 7.81 7.09
C ARG A 254 -26.93 6.41 6.44
N PRO A 255 -26.01 6.12 5.51
CA PRO A 255 -26.00 4.82 4.85
C PRO A 255 -25.96 3.73 5.93
N ARG A 256 -26.64 2.61 5.68
CA ARG A 256 -26.62 1.41 6.56
C ARG A 256 -25.16 1.00 6.81
N ARG A 257 -24.52 1.63 7.78
CA ARG A 257 -23.08 1.48 8.11
C ARG A 257 -22.76 0.09 8.63
N ASN A 258 -23.72 -0.58 9.26
CA ASN A 258 -23.48 -1.82 10.00
C ASN A 258 -22.96 -2.97 9.14
N TRP A 259 -23.51 -3.22 7.95
CA TRP A 259 -23.03 -4.31 7.11
C TRP A 259 -21.63 -4.04 6.50
N ARG A 260 -21.28 -2.77 6.25
CA ARG A 260 -19.96 -2.40 5.72
C ARG A 260 -18.87 -2.59 6.77
N MET A 261 -19.19 -2.51 8.04
CA MET A 261 -18.24 -2.79 9.13
C MET A 261 -17.78 -4.26 9.14
N VAL A 262 -18.59 -5.19 8.63
CA VAL A 262 -18.18 -6.59 8.48
C VAL A 262 -16.98 -6.73 7.53
N LEU A 263 -16.83 -5.81 6.57
CA LEU A 263 -15.69 -5.81 5.65
C LEU A 263 -14.34 -5.60 6.36
N THR A 264 -14.34 -5.01 7.56
CA THR A 264 -13.13 -4.83 8.36
C THR A 264 -12.54 -6.16 8.86
N ALA A 265 -13.34 -7.23 8.86
CA ALA A 265 -12.88 -8.56 9.23
C ALA A 265 -12.19 -9.31 8.06
N VAL A 266 -12.29 -8.80 6.83
CA VAL A 266 -11.73 -9.48 5.64
C VAL A 266 -10.22 -9.77 5.76
N PRO A 267 -9.35 -8.85 6.21
CA PRO A 267 -7.93 -9.16 6.37
C PRO A 267 -7.69 -10.33 7.33
N THR A 268 -8.43 -10.38 8.45
CA THR A 268 -8.36 -11.47 9.43
C THR A 268 -8.85 -12.79 8.82
N LEU A 269 -9.96 -12.77 8.08
CA LEU A 269 -10.47 -13.95 7.39
C LEU A 269 -9.49 -14.47 6.33
N CYS A 270 -8.91 -13.59 5.52
CA CYS A 270 -7.87 -13.96 4.56
C CYS A 270 -6.64 -14.57 5.24
N CYS A 271 -6.20 -13.98 6.36
CA CYS A 271 -5.09 -14.48 7.16
C CYS A 271 -5.36 -15.90 7.68
N ILE A 272 -6.49 -16.09 8.37
CA ILE A 272 -6.88 -17.40 8.93
C ILE A 272 -7.01 -18.44 7.81
N THR A 273 -7.69 -18.08 6.71
CA THR A 273 -7.89 -18.99 5.57
C THR A 273 -6.57 -19.36 4.91
N ALA A 274 -5.67 -18.40 4.68
CA ALA A 274 -4.37 -18.65 4.09
C ALA A 274 -3.55 -19.61 4.96
N ILE A 275 -3.44 -19.36 6.26
CA ILE A 275 -2.69 -20.23 7.19
C ILE A 275 -3.32 -21.61 7.27
N ALA A 276 -4.64 -21.70 7.39
CA ALA A 276 -5.38 -22.99 7.46
C ALA A 276 -5.19 -23.82 6.19
N LEU A 277 -5.23 -23.21 4.99
CA LEU A 277 -5.01 -23.92 3.73
C LEU A 277 -3.63 -24.57 3.66
N HIS A 278 -2.58 -23.88 4.14
CA HIS A 278 -1.22 -24.42 4.18
C HIS A 278 -1.08 -25.47 5.29
N ALA A 279 -1.54 -25.19 6.52
CA ALA A 279 -1.42 -26.08 7.66
C ALA A 279 -2.17 -27.40 7.47
N CYS A 280 -3.34 -27.32 6.81
CA CYS A 280 -4.16 -28.50 6.53
C CYS A 280 -3.77 -29.25 5.25
N TYR A 281 -2.72 -28.84 4.52
CA TYR A 281 -2.31 -29.55 3.31
C TYR A 281 -1.92 -31.00 3.62
N SER A 282 -2.38 -31.93 2.77
CA SER A 282 -1.99 -33.33 2.79
C SER A 282 -1.99 -33.89 1.37
N PRO A 283 -0.90 -34.53 0.91
CA PRO A 283 -0.84 -35.12 -0.42
C PRO A 283 -1.78 -36.33 -0.58
N LEU A 284 -2.19 -36.95 0.51
CA LEU A 284 -3.11 -38.10 0.52
C LEU A 284 -4.57 -37.71 0.30
N ASN A 285 -4.92 -36.43 0.45
CA ASN A 285 -6.28 -35.94 0.23
C ASN A 285 -6.41 -35.44 -1.23
N PRO A 286 -7.27 -36.08 -2.06
CA PRO A 286 -7.38 -35.74 -3.48
C PRO A 286 -7.85 -34.31 -3.74
N VAL A 287 -8.72 -33.76 -2.88
CA VAL A 287 -9.23 -32.40 -3.00
C VAL A 287 -8.12 -31.38 -2.71
N ARG A 288 -7.32 -31.62 -1.66
CA ARG A 288 -6.20 -30.73 -1.29
C ARG A 288 -5.07 -30.78 -2.33
N GLU A 289 -4.81 -31.96 -2.86
CA GLU A 289 -3.81 -32.11 -3.94
C GLU A 289 -4.30 -31.51 -5.25
N PHE A 290 -5.58 -31.61 -5.58
CA PHE A 290 -6.15 -30.90 -6.74
C PHE A 290 -6.01 -29.38 -6.56
N LEU A 291 -6.32 -28.84 -5.38
CA LEU A 291 -6.15 -27.41 -5.09
C LEU A 291 -4.67 -26.99 -5.16
N ASN A 292 -3.77 -27.78 -4.62
CA ASN A 292 -2.33 -27.56 -4.70
C ASN A 292 -1.83 -27.46 -6.14
N ARG A 293 -2.26 -28.38 -7.01
CA ARG A 293 -1.92 -28.34 -8.46
C ARG A 293 -2.48 -27.09 -9.13
N LYS A 294 -3.72 -26.68 -8.83
CA LYS A 294 -4.29 -25.42 -9.35
C LYS A 294 -3.55 -24.17 -8.88
N LEU A 295 -2.99 -24.22 -7.68
CA LEU A 295 -2.16 -23.17 -7.10
C LEU A 295 -0.65 -23.36 -7.37
N SER A 296 -0.29 -24.14 -8.38
CA SER A 296 1.11 -24.34 -8.83
C SER A 296 2.05 -24.86 -7.72
N GLY A 297 1.54 -25.74 -6.83
CA GLY A 297 2.33 -26.34 -5.76
C GLY A 297 2.53 -25.49 -4.51
N ARG A 298 1.94 -24.30 -4.45
CA ARG A 298 2.16 -23.32 -3.36
C ARG A 298 1.74 -23.84 -1.99
N LEU A 299 0.67 -24.66 -1.90
CA LEU A 299 0.22 -25.21 -0.61
C LEU A 299 1.26 -26.18 -0.01
N LYS A 300 1.85 -27.03 -0.85
CA LYS A 300 2.92 -27.95 -0.43
C LYS A 300 4.14 -27.17 0.06
N LEU A 301 4.55 -26.11 -0.66
CA LEU A 301 5.69 -25.28 -0.27
C LEU A 301 5.47 -24.63 1.10
N GLY A 302 4.30 -24.05 1.34
CA GLY A 302 3.96 -23.44 2.62
C GLY A 302 3.90 -24.47 3.77
N TYR A 303 3.28 -25.63 3.55
CA TYR A 303 3.26 -26.73 4.52
C TYR A 303 4.68 -27.18 4.90
N THR A 304 5.54 -27.39 3.92
CA THR A 304 6.95 -27.78 4.14
C THR A 304 7.72 -26.70 4.92
N ALA A 305 7.49 -25.41 4.59
CA ALA A 305 8.12 -24.31 5.30
C ALA A 305 7.67 -24.22 6.78
N MET A 306 6.37 -24.43 7.05
CA MET A 306 5.85 -24.48 8.43
C MET A 306 6.51 -25.60 9.25
N GLY A 307 6.66 -26.79 8.66
CA GLY A 307 7.35 -27.91 9.33
C GLY A 307 8.85 -27.67 9.54
N ARG A 308 9.50 -26.93 8.63
CA ARG A 308 10.94 -26.65 8.70
C ARG A 308 11.30 -25.57 9.72
N TYR A 309 10.54 -24.48 9.76
CA TYR A 309 10.91 -23.28 10.53
C TYR A 309 10.13 -23.16 11.84
N GLY A 310 8.93 -23.72 11.92
CA GLY A 310 8.03 -23.51 13.06
C GLY A 310 7.50 -22.07 13.13
N ILE A 311 6.82 -21.76 14.24
CA ILE A 311 6.19 -20.45 14.47
C ILE A 311 6.80 -19.82 15.70
N THR A 312 7.17 -18.53 15.60
CA THR A 312 7.78 -17.76 16.68
C THR A 312 6.96 -16.52 17.00
N TRP A 313 7.14 -15.92 18.18
CA TRP A 313 6.43 -14.72 18.57
C TRP A 313 6.92 -13.47 17.83
N PHE A 314 8.24 -13.30 17.68
CA PHE A 314 8.87 -12.07 17.17
C PHE A 314 9.67 -12.28 15.88
N GLY A 315 9.57 -13.49 15.31
CA GLY A 315 10.26 -13.83 14.07
C GLY A 315 11.59 -14.56 14.28
N GLN A 316 12.18 -14.95 13.17
CA GLN A 316 13.44 -15.68 13.08
C GLN A 316 14.10 -15.40 11.72
N PRO A 317 15.43 -15.51 11.60
CA PRO A 317 16.11 -15.24 10.34
C PRO A 317 15.84 -16.37 9.34
N ILE A 318 15.11 -16.04 8.26
CA ILE A 318 14.85 -16.96 7.16
C ILE A 318 15.33 -16.30 5.86
N THR A 319 16.23 -16.96 5.16
CA THR A 319 16.66 -16.55 3.82
C THR A 319 15.74 -17.19 2.80
N TRP A 320 14.82 -16.41 2.23
CA TRP A 320 13.97 -16.86 1.16
C TRP A 320 14.71 -16.92 -0.17
N ILE A 321 14.72 -18.09 -0.80
CA ILE A 321 15.43 -18.36 -2.05
C ILE A 321 14.37 -18.66 -3.12
N GLY A 322 13.99 -17.64 -3.90
CA GLY A 322 13.09 -17.77 -5.04
C GLY A 322 13.82 -18.23 -6.30
N TRP A 323 13.07 -18.39 -7.39
CA TRP A 323 13.62 -18.64 -8.71
C TRP A 323 14.52 -17.48 -9.16
N SER A 324 15.66 -17.82 -9.74
CA SER A 324 16.62 -16.87 -10.31
C SER A 324 17.39 -17.56 -11.44
N ARG A 325 17.76 -16.82 -12.47
CA ARG A 325 18.54 -17.30 -13.64
C ARG A 325 19.84 -18.02 -13.26
N ARG A 326 20.40 -17.73 -12.09
CA ARG A 326 21.71 -18.26 -11.63
C ARG A 326 21.62 -19.32 -10.52
N ARG A 327 20.42 -19.80 -10.14
CA ARG A 327 20.24 -20.69 -9.00
C ARG A 327 19.80 -22.08 -9.38
N VAL A 328 20.37 -23.06 -8.66
CA VAL A 328 20.05 -24.48 -8.78
C VAL A 328 18.69 -24.75 -8.13
N GLU A 329 17.83 -25.51 -8.79
CA GLU A 329 16.47 -25.88 -8.31
C GLU A 329 16.46 -26.50 -6.92
N SER A 330 17.52 -27.23 -6.55
CA SER A 330 17.65 -27.90 -5.24
C SER A 330 17.68 -26.94 -4.04
N LEU A 331 17.93 -25.65 -4.27
CA LEU A 331 18.00 -24.62 -3.21
C LEU A 331 16.71 -23.78 -3.09
N TYR A 332 15.67 -24.09 -3.88
CA TYR A 332 14.42 -23.34 -3.83
C TYR A 332 13.78 -23.44 -2.45
N ASN A 333 13.60 -22.29 -1.81
CA ASN A 333 12.97 -22.15 -0.51
C ASN A 333 12.19 -20.86 -0.47
N TYR A 334 10.95 -20.88 -0.96
CA TYR A 334 10.12 -19.69 -1.06
C TYR A 334 8.67 -20.00 -0.74
N VAL A 335 7.99 -19.08 -0.07
CA VAL A 335 6.57 -19.15 0.26
C VAL A 335 5.86 -17.98 -0.39
N ASP A 336 4.88 -18.24 -1.23
CA ASP A 336 4.17 -17.21 -1.98
C ASP A 336 3.06 -16.52 -1.17
N SER A 337 2.59 -17.08 -0.05
CA SER A 337 1.61 -16.42 0.80
C SER A 337 2.26 -15.38 1.70
N SER A 338 1.83 -14.11 1.59
CA SER A 338 2.27 -13.03 2.47
C SER A 338 2.03 -13.32 3.94
N TYR A 339 0.84 -13.85 4.27
CA TYR A 339 0.48 -14.15 5.65
C TYR A 339 1.40 -15.18 6.26
N LEU A 340 1.74 -16.21 5.48
CA LEU A 340 2.64 -17.24 5.94
C LEU A 340 4.10 -16.77 5.98
N GLN A 341 4.55 -15.97 5.00
CA GLN A 341 5.89 -15.36 5.04
C GLN A 341 6.07 -14.48 6.27
N ILE A 342 5.10 -13.59 6.56
CA ILE A 342 5.14 -12.72 7.73
C ILE A 342 5.12 -13.57 9.02
N LEU A 343 4.24 -14.58 9.10
CA LEU A 343 4.16 -15.45 10.26
C LEU A 343 5.48 -16.16 10.57
N LEU A 344 6.13 -16.73 9.56
CA LEU A 344 7.35 -17.50 9.73
C LEU A 344 8.59 -16.62 9.96
N ASN A 345 8.74 -15.54 9.16
CA ASN A 345 9.93 -14.68 9.21
C ASN A 345 9.83 -13.59 10.29
N MET A 346 8.65 -12.95 10.45
CA MET A 346 8.46 -11.80 11.34
C MET A 346 7.69 -12.15 12.62
N GLY A 347 7.09 -13.33 12.70
CA GLY A 347 6.40 -13.84 13.88
C GLY A 347 4.93 -13.45 14.02
N ILE A 348 4.27 -14.02 15.04
CA ILE A 348 2.83 -13.83 15.31
C ILE A 348 2.51 -12.37 15.59
N VAL A 349 3.31 -11.69 16.41
CA VAL A 349 3.04 -10.31 16.83
C VAL A 349 3.01 -9.39 15.61
N MET A 350 3.98 -9.51 14.70
CA MET A 350 4.02 -8.68 13.50
C MET A 350 2.88 -9.02 12.53
N LEU A 351 2.52 -10.29 12.39
CA LEU A 351 1.36 -10.69 11.60
C LEU A 351 0.07 -10.03 12.14
N CYS A 352 -0.14 -10.06 13.46
CA CYS A 352 -1.29 -9.38 14.08
C CYS A 352 -1.28 -7.87 13.83
N VAL A 353 -0.11 -7.21 13.93
CA VAL A 353 0.03 -5.77 13.65
C VAL A 353 -0.34 -5.45 12.20
N ILE A 354 0.17 -6.20 11.23
CA ILE A 354 -0.11 -5.96 9.80
C ILE A 354 -1.59 -6.21 9.48
N VAL A 355 -2.17 -7.30 9.98
CA VAL A 355 -3.60 -7.61 9.80
C VAL A 355 -4.47 -6.51 10.43
N PHE A 356 -4.11 -6.05 11.63
CA PHE A 356 -4.79 -4.94 12.29
C PHE A 356 -4.69 -3.63 11.48
N LEU A 357 -3.53 -3.29 10.93
CA LEU A 357 -3.36 -2.10 10.10
C LEU A 357 -4.26 -2.13 8.86
N TYR A 358 -4.34 -3.26 8.14
CA TYR A 358 -5.26 -3.39 7.00
C TYR A 358 -6.73 -3.32 7.43
N SER A 359 -7.11 -3.94 8.54
CA SER A 359 -8.45 -3.83 9.11
C SER A 359 -8.80 -2.38 9.49
N TYR A 360 -7.85 -1.67 10.09
CA TYR A 360 -7.96 -0.24 10.43
C TYR A 360 -8.11 0.64 9.18
N MET A 361 -7.33 0.38 8.12
CA MET A 361 -7.44 1.11 6.86
C MET A 361 -8.80 0.90 6.20
N ILE A 362 -9.32 -0.34 6.19
CA ILE A 362 -10.67 -0.64 5.68
C ILE A 362 -11.72 0.07 6.55
N PHE A 363 -11.58 0.02 7.88
CA PHE A 363 -12.48 0.72 8.80
C PHE A 363 -12.55 2.22 8.51
N ARG A 364 -11.40 2.89 8.38
CA ARG A 364 -11.32 4.31 7.99
C ARG A 364 -12.00 4.55 6.65
N ALA A 365 -11.65 3.78 5.62
CA ALA A 365 -12.22 3.93 4.29
C ALA A 365 -13.76 3.73 4.28
N VAL A 366 -14.30 2.84 5.13
CA VAL A 366 -15.75 2.67 5.33
C VAL A 366 -16.36 3.91 5.98
N LEU A 367 -15.72 4.47 7.02
CA LEU A 367 -16.20 5.69 7.67
C LEU A 367 -16.22 6.90 6.71
N GLU A 368 -15.22 7.00 5.86
CA GLU A 368 -15.04 8.04 4.85
C GLU A 368 -15.91 7.80 3.59
N ASN A 369 -16.72 6.71 3.55
CA ASN A 369 -17.48 6.26 2.38
C ASN A 369 -16.65 6.09 1.10
N ASN A 370 -15.35 5.79 1.25
CA ASN A 370 -14.43 5.58 0.15
C ASN A 370 -14.45 4.12 -0.31
N LEU A 371 -15.51 3.72 -1.03
CA LEU A 371 -15.71 2.33 -1.47
C LEU A 371 -14.62 1.84 -2.42
N TYR A 372 -13.96 2.73 -3.16
CA TYR A 372 -12.84 2.36 -4.05
C TYR A 372 -11.64 1.89 -3.23
N MET A 373 -11.29 2.62 -2.17
CA MET A 373 -10.23 2.22 -1.26
C MET A 373 -10.57 0.92 -0.52
N VAL A 374 -11.81 0.77 -0.05
CA VAL A 374 -12.29 -0.48 0.59
C VAL A 374 -12.07 -1.67 -0.34
N LEU A 375 -12.54 -1.57 -1.60
CA LEU A 375 -12.39 -2.66 -2.57
C LEU A 375 -10.91 -2.93 -2.90
N THR A 376 -10.11 -1.89 -3.05
CA THR A 376 -8.65 -2.01 -3.27
C THR A 376 -7.98 -2.81 -2.16
N LEU A 377 -8.22 -2.44 -0.91
CA LEU A 377 -7.62 -3.10 0.25
C LEU A 377 -8.08 -4.57 0.38
N ILE A 378 -9.36 -4.85 0.11
CA ILE A 378 -9.90 -6.22 0.07
C ILE A 378 -9.18 -7.03 -1.02
N MET A 379 -9.06 -6.50 -2.24
CA MET A 379 -8.41 -7.20 -3.35
C MET A 379 -6.92 -7.45 -3.06
N ILE A 380 -6.23 -6.51 -2.40
CA ILE A 380 -4.85 -6.72 -1.92
C ILE A 380 -4.81 -7.88 -0.91
N CYS A 381 -5.69 -7.90 0.09
CA CYS A 381 -5.73 -8.97 1.09
C CYS A 381 -5.98 -10.34 0.45
N VAL A 382 -6.90 -10.44 -0.51
CA VAL A 382 -7.19 -11.68 -1.25
C VAL A 382 -6.01 -12.10 -2.11
N LEU A 383 -5.41 -11.18 -2.89
CA LEU A 383 -4.22 -11.46 -3.70
C LEU A 383 -3.07 -12.00 -2.82
N CYS A 384 -2.87 -11.40 -1.66
CA CYS A 384 -1.77 -11.72 -0.76
C CYS A 384 -1.92 -13.07 -0.03
N MET A 385 -3.03 -13.78 -0.21
CA MET A 385 -3.13 -15.19 0.18
C MET A 385 -2.20 -16.09 -0.66
N VAL A 386 -1.93 -15.68 -1.92
CA VAL A 386 -1.14 -16.42 -2.90
C VAL A 386 0.05 -15.63 -3.47
N GLU A 387 0.26 -14.38 -3.04
CA GLU A 387 1.37 -13.52 -3.47
C GLU A 387 2.02 -12.85 -2.25
N PRO A 388 3.35 -12.76 -2.16
CA PRO A 388 4.06 -12.23 -0.99
C PRO A 388 4.17 -10.69 -1.03
N ARG A 389 3.05 -9.95 -1.25
CA ARG A 389 3.08 -8.51 -1.53
C ARG A 389 2.44 -7.63 -0.45
N LEU A 390 2.01 -8.20 0.68
CA LEU A 390 1.25 -7.47 1.69
C LEU A 390 2.08 -6.36 2.36
N ALA A 391 3.33 -6.64 2.68
CA ALA A 391 4.26 -5.73 3.36
C ALA A 391 5.53 -5.45 2.52
N GLN A 392 5.41 -5.42 1.19
CA GLN A 392 6.51 -5.13 0.27
C GLN A 392 6.24 -3.80 -0.46
N PRO A 393 6.81 -2.67 -0.01
CA PRO A 393 6.51 -1.34 -0.55
C PRO A 393 6.97 -1.14 -2.00
N GLU A 394 7.93 -1.96 -2.47
CA GLU A 394 8.35 -2.00 -3.87
C GLU A 394 7.21 -2.38 -4.80
N PHE A 395 6.22 -3.15 -4.32
CA PHE A 395 5.02 -3.52 -5.08
C PHE A 395 3.78 -2.83 -4.52
N ASN A 396 3.49 -3.02 -3.27
CA ASN A 396 2.28 -2.57 -2.61
C ASN A 396 2.51 -1.26 -1.81
N PRO A 397 2.18 -0.10 -2.38
CA PRO A 397 2.37 1.17 -1.72
C PRO A 397 1.25 1.52 -0.72
N PHE A 398 0.13 0.76 -0.72
CA PHE A 398 -1.07 1.14 0.03
C PHE A 398 -0.86 1.14 1.53
N LEU A 399 0.02 0.29 2.05
CA LEU A 399 0.36 0.31 3.48
C LEU A 399 0.95 1.66 3.94
N LEU A 400 1.68 2.36 3.05
CA LEU A 400 2.21 3.70 3.33
C LEU A 400 1.12 4.75 3.57
N LEU A 401 -0.11 4.50 3.09
CA LEU A 401 -1.26 5.39 3.24
C LEU A 401 -2.00 5.21 4.58
N ALA A 402 -1.56 4.29 5.45
CA ALA A 402 -2.32 3.91 6.65
C ALA A 402 -2.63 5.11 7.57
N PHE A 403 -1.73 6.08 7.65
CA PHE A 403 -1.90 7.29 8.47
C PHE A 403 -2.06 8.57 7.65
N ALA A 404 -2.11 8.49 6.32
CA ALA A 404 -2.38 9.64 5.47
C ALA A 404 -3.81 10.18 5.67
N ASP A 405 -4.01 11.48 5.47
CA ASP A 405 -5.32 12.12 5.60
C ASP A 405 -6.11 12.10 4.28
N ASP A 406 -7.44 12.05 4.33
CA ASP A 406 -8.28 12.23 3.14
C ASP A 406 -8.78 13.70 3.09
N SER A 407 -8.31 14.47 2.11
CA SER A 407 -8.60 15.89 1.93
C SER A 407 -10.10 16.22 1.82
N ARG A 408 -10.98 15.26 1.51
CA ARG A 408 -12.43 15.46 1.45
C ARG A 408 -13.07 15.77 2.81
N ASN A 409 -12.46 15.36 3.92
CA ASN A 409 -12.98 15.64 5.25
C ASN A 409 -12.65 17.06 5.72
N SER A 410 -11.62 17.71 5.17
CA SER A 410 -11.24 19.08 5.51
C SER A 410 -12.21 20.13 4.94
N GLU A 411 -12.79 19.90 3.76
CA GLU A 411 -13.77 20.81 3.15
C GLU A 411 -15.16 20.78 3.83
N VAL A 412 -15.54 19.62 4.40
CA VAL A 412 -16.83 19.47 5.12
C VAL A 412 -16.74 19.95 6.56
N SER A 413 -15.55 20.00 7.15
CA SER A 413 -15.28 20.43 8.55
C SER A 413 -14.82 21.89 8.64
N GLY A 414 -15.09 22.73 7.68
CA GLY A 414 -14.61 24.12 7.56
C GLY A 414 -14.94 25.06 8.71
N ARG A 415 -15.05 24.62 9.96
CA ARG A 415 -15.18 25.44 11.17
C ARG A 415 -14.76 24.82 12.50
N GLU A 416 -14.06 23.68 12.53
CA GLU A 416 -13.52 23.21 13.82
C GLU A 416 -12.09 22.72 13.69
N GLN A 417 -11.20 23.57 14.18
CA GLN A 417 -9.85 23.38 14.72
C GLN A 417 -9.00 22.20 14.19
N TYR A 418 -7.92 22.55 13.53
CA TYR A 418 -6.74 21.75 13.22
C TYR A 418 -6.14 21.06 14.45
N LEU A 419 -6.60 19.84 14.71
CA LEU A 419 -5.88 18.83 15.48
C LEU A 419 -5.70 17.63 14.54
N PRO A 420 -4.54 16.99 14.47
CA PRO A 420 -4.37 15.77 13.67
C PRO A 420 -5.37 14.72 14.17
N ARG A 421 -6.44 14.48 13.39
CA ARG A 421 -7.60 13.63 13.75
C ARG A 421 -7.27 12.13 13.78
N THR A 422 -6.02 11.74 13.69
CA THR A 422 -5.64 10.34 13.58
C THR A 422 -5.75 9.53 14.88
N TRP A 423 -5.86 10.17 16.08
CA TRP A 423 -5.87 9.43 17.36
C TRP A 423 -6.86 9.92 18.43
N CYS A 424 -7.72 10.91 18.17
CA CYS A 424 -8.60 11.52 19.19
C CYS A 424 -10.11 11.32 19.01
N GLY A 425 -10.59 10.51 18.09
CA GLY A 425 -12.02 10.41 17.72
C GLY A 425 -12.85 9.34 18.43
N MET A 426 -12.50 8.85 19.63
CA MET A 426 -13.28 7.78 20.26
C MET A 426 -13.89 8.09 21.64
N ASN A 427 -13.82 9.33 22.16
CA ASN A 427 -14.52 9.62 23.43
C ASN A 427 -14.93 11.09 23.54
N SER A 428 -16.06 11.48 22.94
CA SER A 428 -16.91 12.58 23.47
C SER A 428 -18.27 12.59 22.76
N GLN A 429 -19.11 11.63 23.08
CA GLN A 429 -20.57 11.74 23.02
C GLN A 429 -21.16 10.87 24.14
N LYS A 430 -21.06 11.34 25.36
CA LYS A 430 -22.00 11.06 26.47
C LYS A 430 -21.76 12.11 27.56
N SER A 431 -22.55 13.14 27.54
CA SER A 431 -23.14 13.85 28.71
C SER A 431 -24.20 14.78 28.16
#